data_a6e5155d2db2b4e85d2573e56254ee66
#
_entry.id   a6e5155d2db2b4e85d2573e56254ee66
#
_cell.length_a   1.000
_cell.length_b   1.000
_cell.length_c   1.000
_cell.angle_alpha   90.00
_cell.angle_beta   90.00
_cell.angle_gamma   90.00
#
_symmetry.space_group_name_H-M   'P 1'
#
loop_
_entity.id
_entity.type
_entity.pdbx_description
1 polymer ?
#
loop_
_entity_poly.entity_id
_entity_poly.type
_entity_poly.pdbx_seq_one_letter_code
_entity_poly.pdbx_strand_id
1 'polypeptide(L)'
;HCGEAQVTALILPGGILPETAVQSLVFEWQTTGIIDKCKLSLTASQSCADAAWRLISHLSHCFSAAAILGGHADPYEVRAARFMPLKVYTFAGEGNVLADGKVLADAEKLVMSLRVTGSETVERTEINPENAWENVFADGEIVRWLLKQDRRTQLEVTWIKPGFWRIDDYFTATCYLIEGRDKALLIDTGMGEGDLLDTVKKLTRLPVEVAITHPHRD
;
A
#
# COMPACT_ATOMS: atom_id res chain seq x y z
N HIS A 1 -17.09 -18.62 17.61
CA HIS A 1 -16.68 -17.37 18.30
C HIS A 1 -15.81 -16.58 17.34
N CYS A 2 -16.39 -15.61 16.60
CA CYS A 2 -15.62 -14.54 15.99
C CYS A 2 -15.13 -13.67 17.15
N GLY A 3 -13.87 -13.76 17.52
CA GLY A 3 -13.25 -12.84 18.45
C GLY A 3 -13.41 -11.41 17.92
N GLU A 4 -13.87 -10.50 18.74
CA GLU A 4 -13.88 -9.08 18.45
C GLU A 4 -12.44 -8.66 18.15
N ALA A 5 -12.20 -8.11 16.94
CA ALA A 5 -10.90 -7.58 16.59
C ALA A 5 -10.62 -6.36 17.48
N GLN A 6 -9.58 -6.43 18.29
CA GLN A 6 -9.15 -5.31 19.10
C GLN A 6 -8.42 -4.31 18.18
N VAL A 7 -8.98 -3.13 18.00
CA VAL A 7 -8.40 -2.06 17.19
C VAL A 7 -7.79 -1.02 18.12
N THR A 8 -6.50 -0.77 17.96
CA THR A 8 -5.82 0.34 18.64
C THR A 8 -5.66 1.47 17.63
N ALA A 9 -6.26 2.63 17.91
CA ALA A 9 -6.11 3.82 17.09
C ALA A 9 -5.21 4.83 17.80
N LEU A 10 -4.18 5.32 17.09
CA LEU A 10 -3.40 6.48 17.49
C LEU A 10 -3.88 7.68 16.68
N ILE A 11 -4.40 8.69 17.37
CA ILE A 11 -4.77 9.97 16.76
C ILE A 11 -3.61 10.93 16.96
N LEU A 12 -3.00 11.33 15.87
CA LEU A 12 -1.93 12.32 15.87
C LEU A 12 -2.56 13.68 15.56
N PRO A 13 -2.46 14.66 16.49
CA PRO A 13 -2.95 16.01 16.23
C PRO A 13 -2.20 16.63 15.04
N GLY A 14 -2.89 17.44 14.25
CA GLY A 14 -2.35 18.09 13.05
C GLY A 14 -1.05 18.83 13.36
N GLY A 15 0.04 18.29 12.90
CA GLY A 15 1.39 18.82 13.05
C GLY A 15 2.38 17.95 12.30
N ILE A 16 3.54 18.48 11.98
CA ILE A 16 4.60 17.74 11.31
C ILE A 16 5.22 16.80 12.36
N LEU A 17 4.78 15.54 12.36
CA LEU A 17 5.55 14.51 13.06
C LEU A 17 6.79 14.19 12.23
N PRO A 18 7.98 14.27 12.81
CA PRO A 18 9.17 13.80 12.14
C PRO A 18 8.99 12.33 11.78
N GLU A 19 9.31 11.96 10.55
CA GLU A 19 9.23 10.57 10.06
C GLU A 19 9.98 9.61 10.98
N THR A 20 11.14 10.05 11.50
CA THR A 20 11.94 9.30 12.47
C THR A 20 11.19 9.01 13.78
N ALA A 21 10.34 9.91 14.24
CA ALA A 21 9.53 9.69 15.44
C ALA A 21 8.44 8.64 15.19
N VAL A 22 7.78 8.70 14.02
CA VAL A 22 6.80 7.68 13.63
C VAL A 22 7.47 6.33 13.47
N GLN A 23 8.62 6.28 12.79
CA GLN A 23 9.38 5.05 12.61
C GLN A 23 9.80 4.43 13.94
N SER A 24 10.29 5.24 14.87
CA SER A 24 10.68 4.78 16.22
C SER A 24 9.48 4.23 16.98
N LEU A 25 8.34 4.92 16.92
CA LEU A 25 7.12 4.49 17.58
C LEU A 25 6.58 3.18 17.00
N VAL A 26 6.54 3.06 15.68
CA VAL A 26 6.13 1.83 14.99
C VAL A 26 7.05 0.67 15.36
N PHE A 27 8.37 0.90 15.37
CA PHE A 27 9.35 -0.10 15.76
C PHE A 27 9.16 -0.56 17.21
N GLU A 28 8.96 0.39 18.15
CA GLU A 28 8.68 0.07 19.55
C GLU A 28 7.42 -0.78 19.70
N TRP A 29 6.34 -0.40 19.06
CA TRP A 29 5.08 -1.15 19.12
C TRP A 29 5.17 -2.55 18.51
N GLN A 30 5.91 -2.68 17.42
CA GLN A 30 6.17 -3.98 16.80
C GLN A 30 7.01 -4.89 17.68
N THR A 31 8.05 -4.33 18.33
CA THR A 31 8.97 -5.11 19.19
C THR A 31 8.33 -5.50 20.53
N THR A 32 7.46 -4.65 21.05
CA THR A 32 6.71 -4.94 22.30
C THR A 32 5.46 -5.80 22.08
N GLY A 33 5.10 -6.08 20.81
CA GLY A 33 3.92 -6.87 20.47
C GLY A 33 2.59 -6.17 20.74
N ILE A 34 2.59 -4.85 20.91
CA ILE A 34 1.37 -4.06 21.09
C ILE A 34 0.52 -4.06 19.83
N ILE A 35 1.16 -4.09 18.66
CA ILE A 35 0.47 -4.14 17.37
C ILE A 35 0.97 -5.33 16.54
N ASP A 36 0.07 -5.85 15.71
CA ASP A 36 0.48 -6.75 14.61
C ASP A 36 1.17 -5.91 13.53
N LYS A 37 2.47 -6.12 13.36
CA LYS A 37 3.31 -5.39 12.38
C LYS A 37 2.81 -5.50 10.94
N CYS A 38 1.98 -6.51 10.65
CA CYS A 38 1.45 -6.75 9.32
C CYS A 38 0.11 -6.06 9.07
N LYS A 39 -0.50 -5.46 10.10
CA LYS A 39 -1.85 -4.87 10.05
C LYS A 39 -1.90 -3.40 10.43
N LEU A 40 -0.78 -2.69 10.37
CA LEU A 40 -0.75 -1.26 10.60
C LEU A 40 -1.25 -0.51 9.37
N SER A 41 -2.32 0.27 9.53
CA SER A 41 -2.90 1.08 8.47
C SER A 41 -2.84 2.57 8.80
N LEU A 42 -2.82 3.42 7.79
CA LEU A 42 -2.76 4.87 7.92
C LEU A 42 -4.03 5.52 7.34
N THR A 43 -4.58 6.49 8.06
CA THR A 43 -5.64 7.35 7.54
C THR A 43 -5.31 8.81 7.79
N ALA A 44 -5.62 9.68 6.83
CA ALA A 44 -5.43 11.11 6.99
C ALA A 44 -6.38 11.92 6.11
N SER A 45 -6.69 13.12 6.55
CA SER A 45 -7.50 14.06 5.80
C SER A 45 -6.95 15.48 5.90
N GLN A 46 -7.24 16.30 4.88
CA GLN A 46 -6.97 17.73 4.84
C GLN A 46 -5.56 18.11 5.31
N SER A 47 -5.44 18.82 6.42
CA SER A 47 -4.15 19.35 6.94
C SER A 47 -3.13 18.27 7.31
N CYS A 48 -3.56 17.05 7.56
CA CYS A 48 -2.68 15.92 7.87
C CYS A 48 -2.31 15.09 6.64
N ALA A 49 -2.98 15.30 5.51
CA ALA A 49 -2.79 14.47 4.32
C ALA A 49 -1.39 14.58 3.72
N ASP A 50 -0.78 15.77 3.71
CA ASP A 50 0.60 15.96 3.22
C ASP A 50 1.61 15.16 4.05
N ALA A 51 1.42 15.14 5.38
CA ALA A 51 2.26 14.33 6.27
C ALA A 51 2.06 12.83 6.01
N ALA A 52 0.82 12.40 5.79
CA ALA A 52 0.52 11.01 5.47
C ALA A 52 1.15 10.58 4.13
N TRP A 53 1.07 11.43 3.11
CA TRP A 53 1.74 11.17 1.84
C TRP A 53 3.25 11.01 1.98
N ARG A 54 3.92 11.88 2.76
CA ARG A 54 5.35 11.71 3.06
C ARG A 54 5.63 10.40 3.79
N LEU A 55 4.82 10.06 4.80
CA LEU A 55 5.00 8.81 5.53
C LEU A 55 4.91 7.60 4.63
N ILE A 56 3.89 7.49 3.77
CA ILE A 56 3.77 6.34 2.87
C ILE A 56 4.82 6.35 1.75
N SER A 57 5.34 7.52 1.36
CA SER A 57 6.43 7.60 0.37
C SER A 57 7.75 7.05 0.93
N HIS A 58 8.01 7.26 2.21
CA HIS A 58 9.28 6.85 2.83
C HIS A 58 9.16 5.56 3.66
N LEU A 59 7.99 5.29 4.22
CA LEU A 59 7.74 4.20 5.15
C LEU A 59 6.62 3.26 4.67
N SER A 60 6.41 3.12 3.35
CA SER A 60 5.36 2.24 2.80
C SER A 60 5.44 0.81 3.34
N HIS A 61 6.66 0.33 3.60
CA HIS A 61 6.92 -1.00 4.17
C HIS A 61 6.39 -1.18 5.60
N CYS A 62 6.05 -0.11 6.30
CA CYS A 62 5.47 -0.17 7.66
C CYS A 62 3.95 -0.36 7.63
N PHE A 63 3.27 -0.04 6.53
CA PHE A 63 1.81 0.02 6.47
C PHE A 63 1.22 -1.08 5.59
N SER A 64 0.11 -1.66 6.03
CA SER A 64 -0.65 -2.62 5.24
C SER A 64 -1.57 -1.95 4.23
N ALA A 65 -2.02 -0.74 4.50
CA ALA A 65 -2.85 0.07 3.61
C ALA A 65 -2.92 1.52 4.08
N ALA A 66 -3.39 2.41 3.21
CA ALA A 66 -3.76 3.76 3.61
C ALA A 66 -5.03 4.26 2.92
N ALA A 67 -5.75 5.16 3.63
CA ALA A 67 -6.90 5.90 3.11
C ALA A 67 -6.66 7.39 3.34
N ILE A 68 -6.51 8.18 2.28
CA ILE A 68 -6.09 9.58 2.36
C ILE A 68 -7.05 10.47 1.58
N LEU A 69 -7.52 11.55 2.22
CA LEU A 69 -8.33 12.59 1.60
C LEU A 69 -7.49 13.83 1.32
N GLY A 70 -7.27 14.12 0.04
CA GLY A 70 -6.53 15.29 -0.42
C GLY A 70 -5.02 15.20 -0.16
N GLY A 71 -4.42 16.35 0.13
CA GLY A 71 -2.99 16.48 0.41
C GLY A 71 -2.12 16.61 -0.83
N HIS A 72 -0.84 16.92 -0.62
CA HIS A 72 0.16 17.08 -1.67
C HIS A 72 1.31 16.10 -1.48
N ALA A 73 1.79 15.55 -2.58
CA ALA A 73 2.97 14.71 -2.60
C ALA A 73 3.74 14.90 -3.91
N ASP A 74 5.02 14.54 -3.89
CA ASP A 74 5.78 14.39 -5.11
C ASP A 74 5.35 13.12 -5.84
N PRO A 75 4.89 13.21 -7.12
CA PRO A 75 4.50 12.04 -7.89
C PRO A 75 5.61 11.00 -8.09
N TYR A 76 6.88 11.39 -7.94
CA TYR A 76 7.99 10.45 -8.01
C TYR A 76 8.21 9.71 -6.69
N GLU A 77 8.13 10.42 -5.56
CA GLU A 77 8.31 9.83 -4.24
C GLU A 77 7.19 8.85 -3.89
N VAL A 78 5.94 9.20 -4.22
CA VAL A 78 4.77 8.35 -3.92
C VAL A 78 4.83 6.97 -4.60
N ARG A 79 5.64 6.81 -5.64
CA ARG A 79 5.86 5.52 -6.32
C ARG A 79 6.41 4.44 -5.40
N ALA A 80 7.05 4.81 -4.30
CA ALA A 80 7.48 3.86 -3.27
C ALA A 80 6.29 3.09 -2.65
N ALA A 81 5.10 3.70 -2.65
CA ALA A 81 3.88 3.07 -2.12
C ALA A 81 3.07 2.28 -3.17
N ARG A 82 3.60 2.03 -4.39
CA ARG A 82 2.86 1.40 -5.50
C ARG A 82 2.30 0.00 -5.21
N PHE A 83 2.89 -0.73 -4.27
CA PHE A 83 2.44 -2.08 -3.89
C PHE A 83 1.49 -2.09 -2.68
N MET A 84 1.32 -0.94 -2.03
CA MET A 84 0.43 -0.81 -0.90
C MET A 84 -1.00 -0.52 -1.38
N PRO A 85 -2.02 -1.21 -0.88
CA PRO A 85 -3.41 -0.85 -1.12
C PRO A 85 -3.71 0.57 -0.66
N LEU A 86 -4.19 1.41 -1.58
CA LEU A 86 -4.44 2.84 -1.35
C LEU A 86 -5.85 3.22 -1.77
N LYS A 87 -6.60 3.86 -0.88
CA LYS A 87 -7.82 4.59 -1.21
C LYS A 87 -7.54 6.09 -1.14
N VAL A 88 -7.65 6.76 -2.29
CA VAL A 88 -7.42 8.20 -2.43
C VAL A 88 -8.75 8.89 -2.64
N TYR A 89 -9.12 9.75 -1.71
CA TYR A 89 -10.36 10.52 -1.78
C TYR A 89 -10.07 11.95 -2.21
N THR A 90 -10.92 12.46 -3.09
CA THR A 90 -10.85 13.85 -3.58
C THR A 90 -12.23 14.46 -3.58
N PHE A 91 -12.31 15.77 -3.45
CA PHE A 91 -13.59 16.45 -3.60
C PHE A 91 -13.97 16.54 -5.09
N ALA A 92 -15.27 16.34 -5.38
CA ALA A 92 -15.82 16.56 -6.70
C ALA A 92 -15.88 18.07 -7.01
N GLY A 93 -15.57 18.44 -8.26
CA GLY A 93 -15.71 19.81 -8.76
C GLY A 93 -14.42 20.41 -9.35
N GLU A 94 -14.59 21.43 -10.16
CA GLU A 94 -13.48 22.22 -10.72
C GLU A 94 -12.78 23.01 -9.60
N GLY A 95 -11.49 22.78 -9.47
CA GLY A 95 -10.65 23.50 -8.53
C GLY A 95 -10.78 22.96 -7.10
N ASN A 96 -10.12 21.87 -6.85
CA ASN A 96 -9.77 21.45 -5.50
C ASN A 96 -8.85 22.50 -4.86
N VAL A 97 -9.41 23.66 -4.55
CA VAL A 97 -8.69 24.78 -3.94
C VAL A 97 -9.07 24.79 -2.46
N LEU A 98 -8.10 24.65 -1.58
CA LEU A 98 -8.27 24.86 -0.16
C LEU A 98 -8.62 26.34 0.11
N ALA A 99 -9.19 26.64 1.27
CA ALA A 99 -9.53 27.98 1.70
C ALA A 99 -8.33 28.96 1.70
N ASP A 100 -7.10 28.43 1.71
CA ASP A 100 -5.84 29.16 1.61
C ASP A 100 -5.33 29.35 0.16
N GLY A 101 -6.13 28.95 -0.84
CA GLY A 101 -5.79 29.09 -2.25
C GLY A 101 -4.85 28.00 -2.80
N LYS A 102 -4.45 27.04 -2.01
CA LYS A 102 -3.69 25.88 -2.52
C LYS A 102 -4.59 24.95 -3.29
N VAL A 103 -4.17 24.60 -4.50
CA VAL A 103 -4.80 23.52 -5.26
C VAL A 103 -4.57 22.23 -4.47
N LEU A 104 -5.67 21.58 -4.06
CA LEU A 104 -5.58 20.21 -3.56
C LEU A 104 -4.82 19.40 -4.59
N ALA A 105 -3.87 18.59 -4.10
CA ALA A 105 -2.99 17.83 -4.95
C ALA A 105 -3.76 17.27 -6.12
N ASP A 106 -3.12 17.32 -7.22
CA ASP A 106 -3.56 16.65 -8.42
C ASP A 106 -3.54 15.14 -8.12
N ALA A 107 -4.51 14.70 -7.30
CA ALA A 107 -4.65 13.32 -6.88
C ALA A 107 -4.73 12.38 -8.08
N GLU A 108 -5.18 12.92 -9.22
CA GLU A 108 -5.15 12.23 -10.49
C GLU A 108 -3.70 11.96 -10.94
N LYS A 109 -2.80 12.94 -10.81
CA LYS A 109 -1.37 12.74 -11.11
C LYS A 109 -0.71 11.74 -10.16
N LEU A 110 -1.05 11.78 -8.87
CA LEU A 110 -0.54 10.82 -7.89
C LEU A 110 -1.01 9.40 -8.22
N VAL A 111 -2.31 9.22 -8.46
CA VAL A 111 -2.88 7.93 -8.85
C VAL A 111 -2.31 7.45 -10.17
N MET A 112 -2.16 8.33 -11.17
CA MET A 112 -1.55 7.99 -12.45
C MET A 112 -0.07 7.58 -12.26
N SER A 113 0.68 8.29 -11.43
CA SER A 113 2.08 7.95 -11.13
C SER A 113 2.21 6.58 -10.49
N LEU A 114 1.32 6.23 -9.56
CA LEU A 114 1.25 4.91 -8.96
C LEU A 114 0.91 3.83 -10.01
N ARG A 115 -0.10 4.05 -10.81
CA ARG A 115 -0.55 3.09 -11.84
C ARG A 115 0.50 2.84 -12.93
N VAL A 116 1.17 3.89 -13.40
CA VAL A 116 2.27 3.77 -14.39
C VAL A 116 3.44 2.95 -13.86
N THR A 117 3.63 2.94 -12.54
CA THR A 117 4.67 2.14 -11.89
C THR A 117 4.20 0.75 -11.44
N GLY A 118 3.00 0.35 -11.84
CA GLY A 118 2.50 -1.01 -11.64
C GLY A 118 1.56 -1.19 -10.44
N SER A 119 1.06 -0.10 -9.82
CA SER A 119 0.04 -0.24 -8.78
C SER A 119 -1.28 -0.72 -9.37
N GLU A 120 -1.71 -1.89 -8.95
CA GLU A 120 -3.04 -2.45 -9.26
C GLU A 120 -4.06 -2.19 -8.13
N THR A 121 -3.58 -1.69 -6.99
CA THR A 121 -4.37 -1.60 -5.75
C THR A 121 -4.72 -0.18 -5.35
N VAL A 122 -4.40 0.82 -6.19
CA VAL A 122 -4.80 2.21 -5.95
C VAL A 122 -6.20 2.47 -6.48
N GLU A 123 -7.09 2.88 -5.60
CA GLU A 123 -8.45 3.32 -5.91
C GLU A 123 -8.58 4.82 -5.68
N ARG A 124 -9.24 5.54 -6.60
CA ARG A 124 -9.60 6.94 -6.44
C ARG A 124 -11.12 7.07 -6.35
N THR A 125 -11.57 7.81 -5.36
CA THR A 125 -13.00 8.10 -5.15
C THR A 125 -13.20 9.61 -5.02
N GLU A 126 -14.10 10.16 -5.81
CA GLU A 126 -14.57 11.54 -5.65
C GLU A 126 -15.71 11.58 -4.64
N ILE A 127 -15.62 12.49 -3.69
CA ILE A 127 -16.65 12.73 -2.69
C ILE A 127 -17.18 14.15 -2.81
N ASN A 128 -18.47 14.36 -2.48
CA ASN A 128 -19.03 15.68 -2.44
C ASN A 128 -18.43 16.47 -1.27
N PRO A 129 -18.07 17.76 -1.42
CA PRO A 129 -17.60 18.62 -0.33
C PRO A 129 -18.54 18.70 0.86
N GLU A 130 -19.85 18.51 0.63
CA GLU A 130 -20.86 18.42 1.71
C GLU A 130 -20.74 17.13 2.54
N ASN A 131 -20.08 16.12 1.99
CA ASN A 131 -19.76 14.88 2.71
C ASN A 131 -18.42 15.09 3.43
N ALA A 132 -18.50 15.56 4.66
CA ALA A 132 -17.34 15.65 5.53
C ALA A 132 -16.62 14.29 5.61
N TRP A 133 -15.31 14.31 5.86
CA TRP A 133 -14.51 13.09 6.02
C TRP A 133 -15.12 12.13 7.05
N GLU A 134 -15.75 12.68 8.07
CA GLU A 134 -16.50 11.94 9.09
C GLU A 134 -17.59 11.04 8.46
N ASN A 135 -18.28 11.52 7.44
CA ASN A 135 -19.32 10.74 6.75
C ASN A 135 -18.74 9.59 5.93
N VAL A 136 -17.53 9.75 5.42
CA VAL A 136 -16.82 8.68 4.68
C VAL A 136 -16.47 7.52 5.61
N PHE A 137 -16.26 7.80 6.90
CA PHE A 137 -16.04 6.78 7.94
C PHE A 137 -17.30 6.27 8.61
N ALA A 138 -18.42 7.00 8.51
CA ALA A 138 -19.63 6.77 9.32
C ALA A 138 -20.26 5.40 9.10
N ASP A 139 -20.23 4.87 7.87
CA ASP A 139 -20.76 3.55 7.54
C ASP A 139 -19.79 2.39 7.89
N GLY A 140 -18.57 2.72 8.30
CA GLY A 140 -17.52 1.78 8.65
C GLY A 140 -16.92 0.99 7.48
N GLU A 141 -17.25 1.33 6.23
CA GLU A 141 -16.74 0.61 5.05
C GLU A 141 -15.22 0.70 4.96
N ILE A 142 -14.65 1.91 5.11
CA ILE A 142 -13.21 2.13 5.09
C ILE A 142 -12.53 1.34 6.21
N VAL A 143 -13.10 1.39 7.41
CA VAL A 143 -12.53 0.66 8.56
C VAL A 143 -12.53 -0.84 8.29
N ARG A 144 -13.65 -1.38 7.80
CA ARG A 144 -13.71 -2.80 7.41
C ARG A 144 -12.73 -3.16 6.31
N TRP A 145 -12.51 -2.25 5.35
CA TRP A 145 -11.54 -2.45 4.29
C TRP A 145 -10.11 -2.44 4.83
N LEU A 146 -9.75 -1.48 5.69
CA LEU A 146 -8.42 -1.39 6.31
C LEU A 146 -8.12 -2.63 7.16
N LEU A 147 -9.10 -3.10 7.95
CA LEU A 147 -8.94 -4.28 8.81
C LEU A 147 -8.73 -5.61 8.03
N LYS A 148 -9.12 -5.64 6.77
CA LYS A 148 -8.87 -6.80 5.88
C LYS A 148 -7.47 -6.80 5.29
N GLN A 149 -6.76 -5.66 5.33
CA GLN A 149 -5.44 -5.57 4.73
C GLN A 149 -4.39 -6.20 5.64
N ASP A 150 -3.54 -7.00 5.03
CA ASP A 150 -2.47 -7.72 5.73
C ASP A 150 -1.22 -7.75 4.84
N ARG A 151 -0.12 -7.23 5.31
CA ARG A 151 1.13 -7.18 4.53
C ARG A 151 1.67 -8.56 4.20
N ARG A 152 1.38 -9.56 5.01
CA ARG A 152 1.81 -10.94 4.74
C ARG A 152 1.28 -11.47 3.40
N THR A 153 0.13 -10.95 2.98
CA THR A 153 -0.51 -11.38 1.72
C THR A 153 -0.10 -10.55 0.50
N GLN A 154 0.75 -9.54 0.68
CA GLN A 154 1.16 -8.62 -0.38
C GLN A 154 2.51 -9.04 -0.97
N LEU A 155 2.54 -9.27 -2.28
CA LEU A 155 3.77 -9.55 -3.02
C LEU A 155 4.23 -8.28 -3.74
N GLU A 156 5.52 -7.99 -3.63
CA GLU A 156 6.16 -6.87 -4.32
C GLU A 156 6.78 -7.36 -5.62
N VAL A 157 6.27 -6.87 -6.77
CA VAL A 157 6.78 -7.26 -8.09
C VAL A 157 7.67 -6.15 -8.63
N THR A 158 8.95 -6.46 -8.85
CA THR A 158 9.91 -5.57 -9.48
C THR A 158 10.23 -6.06 -10.89
N TRP A 159 9.91 -5.24 -11.89
CA TRP A 159 10.36 -5.48 -13.26
C TRP A 159 11.87 -5.20 -13.37
N ILE A 160 12.65 -6.16 -13.85
CA ILE A 160 14.10 -6.02 -14.03
C ILE A 160 14.43 -5.69 -15.49
N LYS A 161 13.86 -6.47 -16.42
CA LYS A 161 13.96 -6.29 -17.87
C LYS A 161 12.84 -7.07 -18.57
N PRO A 162 12.61 -6.90 -19.87
CA PRO A 162 11.61 -7.68 -20.59
C PRO A 162 11.72 -9.18 -20.30
N GLY A 163 10.61 -9.77 -19.85
CA GLY A 163 10.54 -11.19 -19.51
C GLY A 163 11.28 -11.58 -18.23
N PHE A 164 11.64 -10.65 -17.37
CA PHE A 164 12.32 -10.94 -16.12
C PHE A 164 11.82 -10.08 -14.96
N TRP A 165 11.25 -10.72 -13.95
CA TRP A 165 10.70 -10.10 -12.75
C TRP A 165 11.29 -10.71 -11.50
N ARG A 166 11.43 -9.88 -10.47
CA ARG A 166 11.67 -10.26 -9.09
C ARG A 166 10.37 -10.10 -8.32
N ILE A 167 10.03 -11.09 -7.49
CA ILE A 167 8.83 -11.12 -6.66
C ILE A 167 9.28 -11.35 -5.22
N ASP A 168 9.04 -10.38 -4.36
CA ASP A 168 9.41 -10.44 -2.95
C ASP A 168 8.16 -10.59 -2.10
N ASP A 169 8.24 -11.46 -1.10
CA ASP A 169 7.20 -11.55 -0.08
C ASP A 169 7.53 -10.70 1.16
N TYR A 170 6.57 -10.63 2.09
CA TYR A 170 6.76 -9.89 3.32
C TYR A 170 7.92 -10.42 4.18
N PHE A 171 8.19 -11.72 4.13
CA PHE A 171 9.24 -12.39 4.91
C PHE A 171 10.62 -12.30 4.26
N THR A 172 10.76 -11.48 3.24
CA THR A 172 12.02 -11.25 2.50
C THR A 172 12.50 -12.44 1.66
N ALA A 173 11.64 -13.43 1.43
CA ALA A 173 11.92 -14.42 0.42
C ALA A 173 11.73 -13.82 -0.98
N THR A 174 12.64 -14.13 -1.86
CA THR A 174 12.67 -13.61 -3.23
C THR A 174 12.49 -14.73 -4.22
N CYS A 175 11.52 -14.58 -5.09
CA CYS A 175 11.33 -15.43 -6.26
C CYS A 175 11.70 -14.67 -7.54
N TYR A 176 12.08 -15.39 -8.57
CA TYR A 176 12.33 -14.81 -9.90
C TYR A 176 11.48 -15.49 -10.94
N LEU A 177 10.77 -14.70 -11.76
CA LEU A 177 10.08 -15.20 -12.94
C LEU A 177 10.83 -14.77 -14.20
N ILE A 178 11.18 -15.76 -15.03
CA ILE A 178 11.94 -15.56 -16.26
C ILE A 178 11.18 -16.18 -17.43
N GLU A 179 10.77 -15.37 -18.40
CA GLU A 179 10.17 -15.86 -19.63
C GLU A 179 11.23 -16.34 -20.62
N GLY A 180 11.06 -17.56 -21.08
CA GLY A 180 11.74 -18.08 -22.24
C GLY A 180 10.92 -17.88 -23.50
N ARG A 181 11.20 -18.67 -24.53
CA ARG A 181 10.48 -18.63 -25.81
C ARG A 181 9.11 -19.32 -25.72
N ASP A 182 9.07 -20.48 -25.11
CA ASP A 182 7.89 -21.39 -25.15
C ASP A 182 7.33 -21.63 -23.73
N LYS A 183 8.10 -21.31 -22.69
CA LYS A 183 7.74 -21.46 -21.28
C LYS A 183 8.46 -20.44 -20.41
N ALA A 184 7.95 -20.24 -19.22
CA ALA A 184 8.58 -19.42 -18.18
C ALA A 184 9.13 -20.31 -17.06
N LEU A 185 10.14 -19.82 -16.37
CA LEU A 185 10.75 -20.44 -15.20
C LEU A 185 10.47 -19.56 -13.99
N LEU A 186 9.83 -20.12 -12.96
CA LEU A 186 9.74 -19.54 -11.63
C LEU A 186 10.82 -20.16 -10.74
N ILE A 187 11.71 -19.34 -10.23
CA ILE A 187 12.78 -19.74 -9.30
C ILE A 187 12.30 -19.41 -7.89
N ASP A 188 12.20 -20.43 -7.04
CA ASP A 188 11.65 -20.44 -5.70
C ASP A 188 10.15 -20.07 -5.61
N THR A 189 9.55 -20.27 -4.44
CA THR A 189 8.11 -20.13 -4.23
C THR A 189 7.75 -19.25 -3.01
N GLY A 190 8.73 -18.57 -2.41
CA GLY A 190 8.52 -17.73 -1.22
C GLY A 190 8.22 -18.56 0.03
N MET A 191 7.68 -17.90 1.05
CA MET A 191 7.34 -18.50 2.35
C MET A 191 5.88 -18.97 2.44
N GLY A 192 5.16 -19.00 1.31
CA GLY A 192 3.76 -19.49 1.25
C GLY A 192 2.71 -18.44 1.58
N GLU A 193 3.09 -17.21 1.85
CA GLU A 193 2.17 -16.09 2.03
C GLU A 193 1.92 -15.34 0.71
N GLY A 194 0.74 -14.74 0.59
CA GLY A 194 0.30 -14.08 -0.64
C GLY A 194 -0.14 -15.07 -1.73
N ASP A 195 -0.73 -14.54 -2.79
CA ASP A 195 -1.14 -15.34 -3.95
C ASP A 195 -0.09 -15.28 -5.06
N LEU A 196 0.99 -16.05 -4.88
CA LEU A 196 2.07 -16.14 -5.87
C LEU A 196 1.57 -16.69 -7.22
N LEU A 197 0.63 -17.64 -7.18
CA LEU A 197 0.10 -18.24 -8.40
C LEU A 197 -0.68 -17.22 -9.25
N ASP A 198 -1.53 -16.42 -8.61
CA ASP A 198 -2.28 -15.34 -9.29
C ASP A 198 -1.33 -14.26 -9.80
N THR A 199 -0.34 -13.87 -8.99
CA THR A 199 0.69 -12.91 -9.39
C THR A 199 1.45 -13.38 -10.62
N VAL A 200 1.92 -14.61 -10.64
CA VAL A 200 2.64 -15.19 -11.80
C VAL A 200 1.75 -15.24 -13.03
N LYS A 201 0.45 -15.62 -12.90
CA LYS A 201 -0.49 -15.63 -14.02
C LYS A 201 -0.78 -14.25 -14.62
N LYS A 202 -0.64 -13.19 -13.84
CA LYS A 202 -0.75 -11.80 -14.33
C LYS A 202 0.49 -11.37 -15.11
N LEU A 203 1.66 -11.88 -14.74
CA LEU A 203 2.94 -11.51 -15.35
C LEU A 203 3.22 -12.28 -16.63
N THR A 204 2.83 -13.55 -16.73
CA THR A 204 3.06 -14.39 -17.91
C THR A 204 1.85 -15.25 -18.26
N ARG A 205 1.70 -15.53 -19.54
CA ARG A 205 0.71 -16.51 -20.07
C ARG A 205 1.36 -17.81 -20.53
N LEU A 206 2.68 -17.90 -20.44
CA LEU A 206 3.42 -19.10 -20.81
C LEU A 206 3.24 -20.20 -19.75
N PRO A 207 3.34 -21.47 -20.13
CA PRO A 207 3.46 -22.56 -19.16
C PRO A 207 4.64 -22.30 -18.22
N VAL A 208 4.44 -22.46 -16.90
CA VAL A 208 5.45 -22.17 -15.89
C VAL A 208 6.04 -23.46 -15.33
N GLU A 209 7.34 -23.59 -15.39
CA GLU A 209 8.12 -24.58 -14.65
C GLU A 209 8.67 -23.95 -13.40
N VAL A 210 8.81 -24.73 -12.32
CA VAL A 210 9.33 -24.26 -11.04
C VAL A 210 10.66 -24.92 -10.76
N ALA A 211 11.65 -24.12 -10.36
CA ALA A 211 12.92 -24.59 -9.84
C ALA A 211 13.11 -24.08 -8.41
N ILE A 212 13.46 -24.98 -7.50
CA ILE A 212 13.73 -24.65 -6.11
C ILE A 212 15.24 -24.64 -5.89
N THR A 213 15.76 -23.53 -5.37
CA THR A 213 17.21 -23.38 -5.13
C THR A 213 17.67 -24.21 -3.94
N HIS A 214 16.84 -24.29 -2.89
CA HIS A 214 17.12 -25.05 -1.69
C HIS A 214 15.83 -25.39 -0.92
N PRO A 215 15.78 -26.53 -0.21
CA PRO A 215 14.61 -26.90 0.56
C PRO A 215 14.61 -26.18 1.91
N HIS A 216 13.49 -25.56 2.27
CA HIS A 216 13.17 -25.19 3.65
C HIS A 216 12.30 -26.26 4.29
N ARG A 217 12.35 -26.37 5.63
CA ARG A 217 11.56 -27.34 6.41
C ARG A 217 10.44 -26.70 7.21
N ASP A 218 10.06 -25.52 6.87
CA ASP A 218 9.02 -24.73 7.51
C ASP A 218 7.65 -24.98 6.90
#